data_6a29b5dac11aea6b38dacdff9182b379
#
_entry.id   6a29b5dac11aea6b38dacdff9182b379
#
_cell.length_a   1.000
_cell.length_b   1.000
_cell.length_c   1.000
_cell.angle_alpha   90.00
_cell.angle_beta   90.00
_cell.angle_gamma   90.00
#
_symmetry.space_group_name_H-M   'P 1'
#
loop_
_entity.id
_entity.type
_entity.pdbx_description
1 polymer ?
#
loop_
_entity_poly.entity_id
_entity_poly.type
_entity_poly.pdbx_seq_one_letter_code
_entity_poly.pdbx_strand_id
1 'polypeptide(L)'
;MKKILYGMLMGSVLLFTATSCEKEIEDLSQITYYVDLQLKGEKEIWMELNTPYNEPGYTATENGVDIAEKVKVFGSVKTNEVGYYPLYYSAQNKDGFSVSDSRDVFVYDPSVVSDHSGTYSVEGQRTTSVGSDSFSGFTVTVSLVKPGFYAFSDFIGGYYSQGRGYGDDYSLSGYASINTNGVVKGLYSYVAGWGDSATSIDGTLNTDNTIDMVVYYAGMKFEYKLTNLNIN
;
A
#
# COMPACT_ATOMS: atom_id res chain seq x y z
N MET A 1 -30.88 -71.19 43.59
CA MET A 1 -30.66 -70.77 42.19
C MET A 1 -30.60 -69.23 41.95
N LYS A 2 -31.33 -68.44 42.71
CA LYS A 2 -31.29 -66.96 42.51
C LYS A 2 -29.97 -66.26 42.95
N LYS A 3 -29.23 -66.78 43.90
CA LYS A 3 -27.97 -66.17 44.40
C LYS A 3 -26.73 -66.39 43.47
N ILE A 4 -26.76 -67.43 42.64
CA ILE A 4 -25.70 -67.72 41.68
C ILE A 4 -25.81 -66.83 40.45
N LEU A 5 -27.04 -66.41 40.07
CA LEU A 5 -27.29 -65.56 38.93
C LEU A 5 -26.81 -64.12 39.17
N TYR A 6 -26.88 -63.62 40.41
CA TYR A 6 -26.38 -62.29 40.77
C TYR A 6 -24.84 -62.20 40.81
N GLY A 7 -24.17 -63.30 41.16
CA GLY A 7 -22.70 -63.35 41.14
C GLY A 7 -22.13 -63.35 39.72
N MET A 8 -22.78 -63.96 38.75
CA MET A 8 -22.38 -63.95 37.35
C MET A 8 -22.64 -62.59 36.64
N LEU A 9 -23.69 -61.85 37.05
CA LEU A 9 -24.02 -60.56 36.47
C LEU A 9 -23.07 -59.48 36.99
N MET A 10 -22.55 -59.54 38.21
CA MET A 10 -21.58 -58.60 38.75
C MET A 10 -20.16 -58.82 38.23
N GLY A 11 -19.80 -60.08 37.92
CA GLY A 11 -18.51 -60.42 37.32
C GLY A 11 -18.33 -59.94 35.85
N SER A 12 -19.47 -59.85 35.14
CA SER A 12 -19.50 -59.46 33.75
C SER A 12 -19.38 -57.94 33.56
N VAL A 13 -19.65 -57.06 34.53
CA VAL A 13 -19.60 -55.61 34.46
C VAL A 13 -18.17 -55.05 34.73
N LEU A 14 -17.32 -55.82 35.39
CA LEU A 14 -15.96 -55.40 35.74
C LEU A 14 -14.92 -55.68 34.64
N LEU A 15 -15.27 -56.35 33.54
CA LEU A 15 -14.35 -56.63 32.45
C LEU A 15 -14.37 -55.62 31.27
N PHE A 16 -15.19 -54.57 31.36
CA PHE A 16 -15.32 -53.57 30.26
C PHE A 16 -14.63 -52.23 30.52
N THR A 17 -13.84 -52.06 31.57
CA THR A 17 -13.25 -50.75 31.90
C THR A 17 -11.75 -50.63 31.64
N ALA A 18 -11.14 -51.52 30.87
CA ALA A 18 -9.70 -51.47 30.59
C ALA A 18 -9.35 -51.36 29.09
N THR A 19 -10.16 -50.65 28.32
CA THR A 19 -9.68 -50.08 27.05
C THR A 19 -9.51 -48.57 27.24
N SER A 20 -8.55 -48.20 28.06
CA SER A 20 -7.90 -46.91 27.92
C SER A 20 -7.26 -46.90 26.54
N CYS A 21 -7.89 -46.21 25.60
CA CYS A 21 -7.28 -45.85 24.37
C CYS A 21 -6.18 -44.81 24.71
N GLU A 22 -4.97 -45.27 24.99
CA GLU A 22 -3.79 -44.44 24.85
C GLU A 22 -3.72 -44.06 23.37
N LYS A 23 -4.36 -42.96 23.01
CA LYS A 23 -3.96 -42.25 21.81
C LYS A 23 -2.52 -41.81 22.06
N GLU A 24 -1.58 -42.48 21.42
CA GLU A 24 -0.23 -41.98 21.28
C GLU A 24 -0.34 -40.56 20.72
N ILE A 25 0.06 -39.60 21.53
CA ILE A 25 0.12 -38.19 21.16
C ILE A 25 1.48 -37.99 20.40
N GLU A 26 1.71 -38.80 19.36
CA GLU A 26 2.94 -38.70 18.57
C GLU A 26 2.97 -37.49 17.63
N ASP A 27 1.86 -36.73 17.49
CA ASP A 27 1.77 -35.62 16.51
C ASP A 27 1.45 -34.24 17.10
N LEU A 28 1.63 -34.01 18.40
CA LEU A 28 1.13 -32.78 19.05
C LEU A 28 2.14 -31.61 19.13
N SER A 29 3.31 -31.70 18.56
CA SER A 29 4.16 -30.49 18.37
C SER A 29 4.96 -30.56 17.08
N GLN A 30 4.28 -30.30 15.98
CA GLN A 30 4.97 -29.99 14.75
C GLN A 30 5.61 -28.61 14.91
N ILE A 31 6.94 -28.54 14.93
CA ILE A 31 7.65 -27.26 14.92
C ILE A 31 7.50 -26.66 13.53
N THR A 32 6.79 -25.53 13.47
CA THR A 32 6.68 -24.73 12.26
C THR A 32 7.89 -23.78 12.15
N TYR A 33 8.62 -23.87 11.07
CA TYR A 33 9.66 -22.91 10.73
C TYR A 33 9.12 -21.88 9.75
N TYR A 34 9.19 -20.61 10.11
CA TYR A 34 8.81 -19.52 9.23
C TYR A 34 9.92 -19.20 8.22
N VAL A 35 9.53 -18.65 7.09
CA VAL A 35 10.49 -18.17 6.10
C VAL A 35 11.16 -16.91 6.64
N ASP A 36 12.50 -16.85 6.54
CA ASP A 36 13.28 -15.61 6.68
C ASP A 36 13.57 -15.08 5.25
N LEU A 37 12.81 -14.05 4.85
CA LEU A 37 12.92 -13.37 3.56
C LEU A 37 13.60 -12.02 3.78
N GLN A 38 14.72 -11.79 3.11
CA GLN A 38 15.50 -10.56 3.20
C GLN A 38 15.76 -9.99 1.82
N LEU A 39 15.36 -8.73 1.57
CA LEU A 39 15.72 -8.00 0.36
C LEU A 39 17.15 -7.49 0.46
N LYS A 40 17.92 -7.63 -0.63
CA LYS A 40 19.28 -7.07 -0.76
C LYS A 40 19.20 -5.64 -1.25
N GLY A 41 20.09 -4.76 -0.77
CA GLY A 41 20.11 -3.34 -1.14
C GLY A 41 18.97 -2.55 -0.53
N GLU A 42 18.74 -1.35 -1.08
CA GLU A 42 17.74 -0.42 -0.56
C GLU A 42 16.32 -0.89 -0.89
N LYS A 43 15.37 -0.63 0.02
CA LYS A 43 13.94 -0.87 -0.21
C LYS A 43 13.28 0.24 -1.02
N GLU A 44 13.86 1.43 -1.03
CA GLU A 44 13.43 2.58 -1.82
C GLU A 44 14.51 2.92 -2.84
N ILE A 45 14.19 2.83 -4.13
CA ILE A 45 15.12 3.10 -5.23
C ILE A 45 14.58 4.23 -6.09
N TRP A 46 15.37 5.30 -6.24
CA TRP A 46 15.11 6.39 -7.17
C TRP A 46 16.01 6.24 -8.39
N MET A 47 15.41 6.26 -9.60
CA MET A 47 16.16 6.13 -10.83
C MET A 47 15.67 7.10 -11.90
N GLU A 48 16.58 7.47 -12.79
CA GLU A 48 16.26 8.35 -13.90
C GLU A 48 15.52 7.61 -15.02
N LEU A 49 14.63 8.35 -15.67
CA LEU A 49 13.91 7.89 -16.86
C LEU A 49 14.88 7.33 -17.91
N ASN A 50 14.53 6.20 -18.53
CA ASN A 50 15.31 5.48 -19.54
C ASN A 50 16.63 4.86 -19.00
N THR A 51 16.83 4.79 -17.69
CA THR A 51 17.94 4.03 -17.10
C THR A 51 17.52 2.57 -16.88
N PRO A 52 18.34 1.57 -17.20
CA PRO A 52 18.00 0.18 -16.94
C PRO A 52 17.85 -0.11 -15.44
N TYR A 53 16.76 -0.76 -15.05
CA TYR A 53 16.58 -1.26 -13.70
C TYR A 53 17.31 -2.59 -13.50
N ASN A 54 18.15 -2.66 -12.46
CA ASN A 54 18.82 -3.90 -12.05
C ASN A 54 18.34 -4.26 -10.65
N GLU A 55 17.58 -5.36 -10.53
CA GLU A 55 17.11 -5.88 -9.25
C GLU A 55 18.28 -6.31 -8.37
N PRO A 56 18.45 -5.74 -7.14
CA PRO A 56 19.53 -6.14 -6.22
C PRO A 56 19.39 -7.57 -5.68
N GLY A 57 18.19 -8.13 -5.77
CA GLY A 57 17.90 -9.50 -5.38
C GLY A 57 17.43 -9.64 -3.92
N TYR A 58 17.35 -10.89 -3.47
CA TYR A 58 16.86 -11.28 -2.16
C TYR A 58 17.51 -12.59 -1.69
N THR A 59 17.29 -12.95 -0.43
CA THR A 59 17.54 -14.28 0.13
C THR A 59 16.27 -14.77 0.82
N ALA A 60 16.04 -16.08 0.82
CA ALA A 60 14.96 -16.69 1.59
C ALA A 60 15.43 -18.03 2.15
N THR A 61 15.21 -18.25 3.45
CA THR A 61 15.54 -19.52 4.10
C THR A 61 14.39 -20.03 4.95
N GLU A 62 14.24 -21.35 5.04
CA GLU A 62 13.33 -22.04 5.97
C GLU A 62 14.16 -23.05 6.78
N ASN A 63 14.21 -22.88 8.10
CA ASN A 63 15.05 -23.70 8.98
C ASN A 63 16.52 -23.80 8.50
N GLY A 64 17.08 -22.68 8.01
CA GLY A 64 18.44 -22.60 7.50
C GLY A 64 18.66 -23.20 6.10
N VAL A 65 17.63 -23.76 5.46
CA VAL A 65 17.66 -24.26 4.09
C VAL A 65 17.31 -23.13 3.13
N ASP A 66 18.12 -22.93 2.10
CA ASP A 66 17.84 -21.95 1.04
C ASP A 66 16.60 -22.35 0.24
N ILE A 67 15.64 -21.43 0.14
CA ILE A 67 14.41 -21.56 -0.62
C ILE A 67 14.18 -20.34 -1.54
N ALA A 68 15.23 -19.60 -1.90
CA ALA A 68 15.10 -18.38 -2.71
C ALA A 68 14.38 -18.64 -4.05
N GLU A 69 14.47 -19.83 -4.60
CA GLU A 69 13.76 -20.27 -5.81
C GLU A 69 12.23 -20.29 -5.66
N LYS A 70 11.71 -20.37 -4.42
CA LYS A 70 10.27 -20.37 -4.14
C LYS A 70 9.70 -18.96 -3.97
N VAL A 71 10.54 -17.93 -3.96
CA VAL A 71 10.07 -16.54 -3.85
C VAL A 71 9.36 -16.14 -5.13
N LYS A 72 8.14 -15.65 -4.97
CA LYS A 72 7.36 -15.07 -6.07
C LYS A 72 7.53 -13.55 -6.02
N VAL A 73 7.85 -12.95 -7.16
CA VAL A 73 7.97 -11.51 -7.33
C VAL A 73 6.82 -11.02 -8.19
N PHE A 74 6.11 -10.00 -7.70
CA PHE A 74 4.99 -9.37 -8.39
C PHE A 74 5.31 -7.89 -8.62
N GLY A 75 4.81 -7.34 -9.73
CA GLY A 75 5.11 -6.00 -10.18
C GLY A 75 6.19 -6.00 -11.26
N SER A 76 6.39 -4.84 -11.88
CA SER A 76 7.44 -4.62 -12.87
C SER A 76 7.77 -3.14 -12.95
N VAL A 77 9.03 -2.81 -13.20
CA VAL A 77 9.49 -1.44 -13.36
C VAL A 77 9.46 -1.06 -14.83
N LYS A 78 8.69 0.00 -15.18
CA LYS A 78 8.71 0.60 -16.52
C LYS A 78 9.74 1.73 -16.52
N THR A 79 10.90 1.46 -17.06
CA THR A 79 12.02 2.43 -17.03
C THR A 79 11.85 3.60 -18.01
N ASN A 80 10.92 3.50 -18.94
CA ASN A 80 10.62 4.52 -19.96
C ASN A 80 9.38 5.36 -19.63
N GLU A 81 8.86 5.27 -18.42
CA GLU A 81 7.68 6.01 -17.95
C GLU A 81 7.92 6.51 -16.52
N VAL A 82 7.73 7.81 -16.28
CA VAL A 82 7.79 8.39 -14.92
C VAL A 82 6.70 7.76 -14.07
N GLY A 83 7.06 7.26 -12.89
CA GLY A 83 6.07 6.54 -12.08
C GLY A 83 6.58 5.99 -10.76
N TYR A 84 5.65 5.40 -10.02
CA TYR A 84 5.88 4.59 -8.83
C TYR A 84 5.58 3.12 -9.17
N TYR A 85 6.56 2.25 -8.94
CA TYR A 85 6.54 0.84 -9.33
C TYR A 85 6.88 -0.05 -8.13
N PRO A 86 5.90 -0.41 -7.30
CA PRO A 86 6.14 -1.31 -6.19
C PRO A 86 6.39 -2.74 -6.67
N LEU A 87 7.41 -3.38 -6.12
CA LEU A 87 7.71 -4.79 -6.30
C LEU A 87 7.42 -5.53 -5.00
N TYR A 88 6.60 -6.56 -5.06
CA TYR A 88 6.23 -7.38 -3.91
C TYR A 88 6.89 -8.74 -4.00
N TYR A 89 7.50 -9.17 -2.91
CA TYR A 89 8.18 -10.45 -2.78
C TYR A 89 7.41 -11.30 -1.77
N SER A 90 7.13 -12.54 -2.10
CA SER A 90 6.41 -13.44 -1.19
C SER A 90 6.97 -14.84 -1.28
N ALA A 91 7.15 -15.48 -0.13
CA ALA A 91 7.50 -16.89 -0.02
C ALA A 91 6.62 -17.58 1.01
N GLN A 92 6.38 -18.89 0.81
CA GLN A 92 5.55 -19.69 1.69
C GLN A 92 6.38 -20.87 2.23
N ASN A 93 6.26 -21.14 3.54
CA ASN A 93 6.88 -22.32 4.14
C ASN A 93 6.11 -23.61 3.79
N LYS A 94 6.67 -24.75 4.21
CA LYS A 94 6.05 -26.09 4.00
C LYS A 94 4.68 -26.25 4.65
N ASP A 95 4.40 -25.47 5.71
CA ASP A 95 3.16 -25.55 6.49
C ASP A 95 2.09 -24.57 5.97
N GLY A 96 2.37 -23.81 4.89
CA GLY A 96 1.43 -22.91 4.24
C GLY A 96 1.45 -21.47 4.75
N PHE A 97 2.32 -21.09 5.68
CA PHE A 97 2.46 -19.72 6.16
C PHE A 97 3.31 -18.89 5.21
N SER A 98 2.80 -17.73 4.81
CA SER A 98 3.48 -16.81 3.90
C SER A 98 4.13 -15.67 4.64
N VAL A 99 5.29 -15.24 4.15
CA VAL A 99 5.94 -13.97 4.46
C VAL A 99 6.01 -13.13 3.20
N SER A 100 5.92 -11.81 3.35
CA SER A 100 6.03 -10.87 2.22
C SER A 100 6.86 -9.66 2.61
N ASP A 101 7.53 -9.09 1.62
CA ASP A 101 8.27 -7.83 1.72
C ASP A 101 8.08 -7.05 0.41
N SER A 102 8.43 -5.75 0.38
CA SER A 102 8.29 -4.91 -0.80
C SER A 102 9.49 -4.00 -1.02
N ARG A 103 9.67 -3.63 -2.29
CA ARG A 103 10.61 -2.61 -2.74
C ARG A 103 9.87 -1.58 -3.56
N ASP A 104 10.06 -0.32 -3.22
CA ASP A 104 9.47 0.81 -3.90
C ASP A 104 10.46 1.38 -4.91
N VAL A 105 10.12 1.35 -6.20
CA VAL A 105 10.96 1.91 -7.27
C VAL A 105 10.26 3.13 -7.87
N PHE A 106 10.96 4.24 -7.88
CA PHE A 106 10.50 5.51 -8.41
C PHE A 106 11.33 5.89 -9.63
N VAL A 107 10.65 6.17 -10.75
CA VAL A 107 11.28 6.66 -11.98
C VAL A 107 10.91 8.13 -12.14
N TYR A 108 11.91 9.02 -12.27
CA TYR A 108 11.72 10.46 -12.45
C TYR A 108 12.42 10.96 -13.72
N ASP A 109 11.96 12.10 -14.24
CA ASP A 109 12.55 12.73 -15.44
C ASP A 109 13.54 13.83 -15.06
N PRO A 110 14.86 13.62 -15.20
CA PRO A 110 15.85 14.60 -14.82
C PRO A 110 15.85 15.88 -15.70
N SER A 111 15.14 15.87 -16.83
CA SER A 111 15.04 17.04 -17.72
C SER A 111 14.07 18.11 -17.21
N VAL A 112 13.19 17.76 -16.24
CA VAL A 112 12.23 18.69 -15.64
C VAL A 112 12.89 19.45 -14.50
N VAL A 113 13.49 20.60 -14.80
CA VAL A 113 14.28 21.38 -13.83
C VAL A 113 13.47 22.42 -13.05
N SER A 114 12.21 22.66 -13.44
CA SER A 114 11.36 23.65 -12.75
C SER A 114 10.93 23.12 -11.38
N ASP A 115 10.94 24.03 -10.38
CA ASP A 115 10.46 23.77 -9.04
C ASP A 115 9.12 24.50 -8.82
N HIS A 116 8.07 23.72 -8.54
CA HIS A 116 6.72 24.19 -8.26
C HIS A 116 6.32 23.90 -6.80
N SER A 117 7.31 23.77 -5.92
CA SER A 117 7.08 23.58 -4.48
C SER A 117 6.42 24.81 -3.87
N GLY A 118 5.59 24.58 -2.87
CA GLY A 118 4.98 25.67 -2.13
C GLY A 118 3.75 25.24 -1.35
N THR A 119 3.20 26.21 -0.62
CA THR A 119 1.87 26.11 -0.03
C THR A 119 0.87 26.78 -0.95
N TYR A 120 -0.17 26.08 -1.28
CA TYR A 120 -1.21 26.52 -2.21
C TYR A 120 -2.53 26.71 -1.49
N SER A 121 -3.23 27.82 -1.75
CA SER A 121 -4.64 27.93 -1.39
C SER A 121 -5.50 27.13 -2.36
N VAL A 122 -6.61 26.65 -1.86
CA VAL A 122 -7.53 25.78 -2.59
C VAL A 122 -8.88 26.46 -2.78
N GLU A 123 -9.41 26.41 -4.00
CA GLU A 123 -10.79 26.78 -4.33
C GLU A 123 -11.36 25.78 -5.33
N GLY A 124 -12.51 25.18 -5.05
CA GLY A 124 -13.06 24.16 -5.95
C GLY A 124 -14.44 23.64 -5.57
N GLN A 125 -14.75 22.51 -6.18
CA GLN A 125 -16.04 21.85 -6.05
C GLN A 125 -15.86 20.33 -5.94
N ARG A 126 -16.63 19.74 -5.02
CA ARG A 126 -16.85 18.30 -4.98
C ARG A 126 -18.20 17.97 -5.62
N THR A 127 -18.22 17.08 -6.59
CA THR A 127 -19.43 16.60 -7.26
C THR A 127 -19.69 15.14 -6.91
N THR A 128 -20.94 14.84 -6.58
CA THR A 128 -21.46 13.50 -6.29
C THR A 128 -22.64 13.20 -7.21
N SER A 129 -23.19 11.99 -7.13
CA SER A 129 -24.43 11.61 -7.88
C SER A 129 -25.68 12.42 -7.48
N VAL A 130 -25.66 13.10 -6.32
CA VAL A 130 -26.82 13.82 -5.77
C VAL A 130 -26.63 15.34 -5.73
N GLY A 131 -25.47 15.86 -6.11
CA GLY A 131 -25.22 17.30 -6.15
C GLY A 131 -23.75 17.66 -6.00
N SER A 132 -23.50 18.97 -5.93
CA SER A 132 -22.16 19.55 -5.84
C SER A 132 -22.05 20.49 -4.66
N ASP A 133 -20.91 20.47 -3.97
CA ASP A 133 -20.56 21.36 -2.88
C ASP A 133 -19.30 22.13 -3.24
N SER A 134 -19.33 23.46 -3.16
CA SER A 134 -18.11 24.29 -3.26
C SER A 134 -17.30 24.25 -1.96
N PHE A 135 -15.98 24.34 -2.08
CA PHE A 135 -15.09 24.44 -0.93
C PHE A 135 -13.91 25.37 -1.21
N SER A 136 -13.44 26.04 -0.19
CA SER A 136 -12.29 26.96 -0.26
C SER A 136 -11.70 27.23 1.13
N GLY A 137 -10.61 27.98 1.18
CA GLY A 137 -9.97 28.39 2.44
C GLY A 137 -9.08 27.33 3.07
N PHE A 138 -8.82 26.25 2.34
CA PHE A 138 -7.90 25.19 2.74
C PHE A 138 -6.55 25.36 2.05
N THR A 139 -5.55 24.60 2.50
CA THR A 139 -4.23 24.62 1.91
C THR A 139 -3.74 23.23 1.57
N VAL A 140 -2.96 23.15 0.48
CA VAL A 140 -2.22 21.96 0.07
C VAL A 140 -0.74 22.33 -0.06
N THR A 141 0.13 21.50 0.51
CA THR A 141 1.56 21.61 0.31
C THR A 141 1.99 20.71 -0.85
N VAL A 142 2.72 21.29 -1.79
CA VAL A 142 3.39 20.59 -2.89
C VAL A 142 4.88 20.68 -2.64
N SER A 143 5.59 19.56 -2.61
CA SER A 143 7.02 19.49 -2.32
C SER A 143 7.76 18.76 -3.42
N LEU A 144 8.82 19.37 -3.96
CA LEU A 144 9.70 18.72 -4.92
C LEU A 144 10.47 17.59 -4.23
N VAL A 145 10.37 16.37 -4.75
CA VAL A 145 11.11 15.19 -4.29
C VAL A 145 12.30 14.91 -5.20
N LYS A 146 12.03 14.90 -6.51
CA LYS A 146 13.02 14.77 -7.59
C LYS A 146 12.54 15.63 -8.77
N PRO A 147 13.40 15.95 -9.76
CA PRO A 147 12.98 16.68 -10.94
C PRO A 147 11.68 16.13 -11.53
N GLY A 148 10.66 17.01 -11.65
CA GLY A 148 9.34 16.64 -12.17
C GLY A 148 8.52 15.68 -11.28
N PHE A 149 8.98 15.32 -10.09
CA PHE A 149 8.32 14.38 -9.17
C PHE A 149 8.02 15.08 -7.83
N TYR A 150 6.73 15.17 -7.46
CA TYR A 150 6.26 15.97 -6.34
C TYR A 150 5.44 15.14 -5.36
N ALA A 151 5.59 15.45 -4.07
CA ALA A 151 4.68 15.01 -3.02
C ALA A 151 3.57 16.06 -2.82
N PHE A 152 2.32 15.59 -2.74
CA PHE A 152 1.15 16.39 -2.42
C PHE A 152 0.61 15.98 -1.07
N SER A 153 0.35 16.97 -0.20
CA SER A 153 -0.19 16.69 1.13
C SER A 153 -1.66 16.23 1.07
N ASP A 154 -2.44 16.67 0.07
CA ASP A 154 -3.83 16.26 -0.07
C ASP A 154 -4.35 16.49 -1.50
N PHE A 155 -4.58 15.42 -2.26
CA PHE A 155 -5.13 15.46 -3.62
C PHE A 155 -6.64 15.76 -3.70
N ILE A 156 -7.34 15.83 -2.59
CA ILE A 156 -8.76 16.26 -2.54
C ILE A 156 -8.91 17.64 -1.92
N GLY A 157 -7.80 18.43 -1.93
CA GLY A 157 -7.80 19.84 -1.63
C GLY A 157 -8.16 20.19 -0.18
N GLY A 158 -7.89 19.33 0.79
CA GLY A 158 -8.22 19.56 2.21
C GLY A 158 -9.70 19.35 2.54
N TYR A 159 -10.51 18.85 1.62
CA TYR A 159 -11.95 18.74 1.79
C TYR A 159 -12.35 17.96 3.06
N TYR A 160 -11.73 16.80 3.31
CA TYR A 160 -12.04 16.00 4.50
C TYR A 160 -11.14 16.36 5.67
N SER A 161 -9.84 16.45 5.45
CA SER A 161 -8.86 16.71 6.51
C SER A 161 -9.11 18.04 7.22
N GLN A 162 -9.25 19.12 6.47
CA GLN A 162 -9.45 20.48 6.97
C GLN A 162 -10.95 20.87 6.99
N GLY A 163 -11.66 20.70 5.85
CA GLY A 163 -13.02 21.16 5.68
C GLY A 163 -14.05 20.41 6.51
N ARG A 164 -13.89 19.12 6.71
CA ARG A 164 -14.73 18.31 7.60
C ARG A 164 -14.11 18.13 8.98
N GLY A 165 -12.86 18.58 9.16
CA GLY A 165 -12.17 18.52 10.44
C GLY A 165 -11.80 17.10 10.88
N TYR A 166 -11.62 16.17 9.93
CA TYR A 166 -11.28 14.79 10.26
C TYR A 166 -9.81 14.61 10.64
N GLY A 167 -8.95 15.59 10.27
CA GLY A 167 -7.51 15.55 10.55
C GLY A 167 -6.69 14.90 9.46
N ASP A 168 -5.36 14.86 9.65
CA ASP A 168 -4.38 14.53 8.60
C ASP A 168 -4.48 13.08 8.11
N ASP A 169 -4.93 12.14 8.94
CA ASP A 169 -5.17 10.74 8.53
C ASP A 169 -6.19 10.61 7.38
N TYR A 170 -7.00 11.65 7.18
CA TYR A 170 -8.03 11.71 6.13
C TYR A 170 -7.64 12.61 4.95
N SER A 171 -6.37 12.97 4.85
CA SER A 171 -5.78 13.56 3.65
C SER A 171 -5.50 12.47 2.62
N LEU A 172 -5.84 12.71 1.35
CA LEU A 172 -5.43 11.87 0.24
C LEU A 172 -4.01 12.28 -0.20
N SER A 173 -3.02 11.87 0.56
CA SER A 173 -1.63 12.22 0.30
C SER A 173 -0.99 11.29 -0.75
N GLY A 174 0.11 11.75 -1.38
CA GLY A 174 0.83 10.90 -2.32
C GLY A 174 1.75 11.65 -3.25
N TYR A 175 1.99 11.05 -4.43
CA TYR A 175 2.94 11.55 -5.41
C TYR A 175 2.28 11.83 -6.76
N ALA A 176 2.73 12.88 -7.43
CA ALA A 176 2.38 13.20 -8.81
C ALA A 176 3.64 13.64 -9.58
N SER A 177 3.62 13.45 -10.89
CA SER A 177 4.57 14.08 -11.79
C SER A 177 3.99 15.38 -12.36
N ILE A 178 4.86 16.37 -12.58
CA ILE A 178 4.57 17.55 -13.42
C ILE A 178 5.63 17.56 -14.52
N ASN A 179 5.22 17.38 -15.76
CA ASN A 179 6.16 17.33 -16.88
C ASN A 179 6.43 18.72 -17.47
N THR A 180 7.33 18.81 -18.44
CA THR A 180 7.72 20.07 -19.11
C THR A 180 6.58 20.78 -19.83
N ASN A 181 5.48 20.09 -20.14
CA ASN A 181 4.28 20.66 -20.75
C ASN A 181 3.24 21.10 -19.71
N GLY A 182 3.56 21.05 -18.42
CA GLY A 182 2.65 21.37 -17.32
C GLY A 182 1.58 20.31 -17.05
N VAL A 183 1.66 19.12 -17.63
CA VAL A 183 0.71 18.03 -17.33
C VAL A 183 1.03 17.47 -15.96
N VAL A 184 0.03 17.46 -15.07
CA VAL A 184 0.08 16.84 -13.75
C VAL A 184 -0.57 15.46 -13.82
N LYS A 185 0.16 14.44 -13.35
CA LYS A 185 -0.33 13.05 -13.31
C LYS A 185 -0.09 12.42 -11.95
N GLY A 186 -1.14 11.94 -11.29
CA GLY A 186 -1.01 11.17 -10.06
C GLY A 186 -0.31 9.85 -10.30
N LEU A 187 0.64 9.53 -9.43
CA LEU A 187 1.47 8.32 -9.47
C LEU A 187 1.15 7.36 -8.35
N TYR A 188 0.81 7.90 -7.20
CA TYR A 188 0.43 7.17 -5.99
C TYR A 188 -0.43 8.06 -5.12
N SER A 189 -1.42 7.50 -4.44
CA SER A 189 -2.19 8.20 -3.42
C SER A 189 -2.73 7.22 -2.38
N TYR A 190 -2.92 7.70 -1.15
CA TYR A 190 -3.43 6.89 -0.06
C TYR A 190 -4.07 7.76 1.02
N VAL A 191 -5.21 7.32 1.56
CA VAL A 191 -5.87 7.88 2.74
C VAL A 191 -5.71 6.90 3.90
N ALA A 192 -4.87 7.22 4.87
CA ALA A 192 -4.55 6.33 5.99
C ALA A 192 -5.80 5.96 6.81
N GLY A 193 -6.67 6.93 7.08
CA GLY A 193 -7.87 6.74 7.90
C GLY A 193 -8.94 5.83 7.28
N TRP A 194 -8.96 5.69 5.94
CA TRP A 194 -9.91 4.80 5.23
C TRP A 194 -9.24 3.61 4.55
N GLY A 195 -7.92 3.64 4.35
CA GLY A 195 -7.18 2.53 3.74
C GLY A 195 -7.40 2.40 2.24
N ASP A 196 -7.70 3.50 1.53
CA ASP A 196 -8.01 3.52 0.11
C ASP A 196 -7.25 4.60 -0.67
N SER A 197 -7.46 4.68 -1.97
CA SER A 197 -6.71 5.51 -2.91
C SER A 197 -7.64 6.13 -3.95
N ALA A 198 -7.18 7.19 -4.64
CA ALA A 198 -7.90 7.77 -5.78
C ALA A 198 -7.99 6.78 -6.95
N THR A 199 -9.07 6.88 -7.69
CA THR A 199 -9.25 6.19 -8.98
C THR A 199 -8.43 6.86 -10.08
N SER A 200 -8.38 8.21 -10.09
CA SER A 200 -7.49 8.98 -10.95
C SER A 200 -7.18 10.35 -10.34
N ILE A 201 -6.00 10.87 -10.68
CA ILE A 201 -5.52 12.20 -10.33
C ILE A 201 -4.91 12.78 -11.59
N ASP A 202 -5.51 13.82 -12.10
CA ASP A 202 -5.07 14.53 -13.30
C ASP A 202 -5.08 16.03 -13.03
N GLY A 203 -4.24 16.80 -13.73
CA GLY A 203 -4.21 18.25 -13.60
C GLY A 203 -3.37 18.94 -14.64
N THR A 204 -3.35 20.27 -14.58
CA THR A 204 -2.57 21.13 -15.46
C THR A 204 -1.95 22.26 -14.67
N LEU A 205 -0.65 22.42 -14.78
CA LEU A 205 0.07 23.61 -14.35
C LEU A 205 -0.11 24.72 -15.41
N ASN A 206 -0.69 25.82 -15.01
CA ASN A 206 -0.97 26.94 -15.87
C ASN A 206 0.24 27.90 -15.97
N THR A 207 0.23 28.79 -16.96
CA THR A 207 1.30 29.79 -17.18
C THR A 207 1.39 30.83 -16.07
N ASP A 208 0.33 31.02 -15.29
CA ASP A 208 0.27 31.87 -14.09
C ASP A 208 0.70 31.15 -12.81
N ASN A 209 1.30 29.96 -12.93
CA ASN A 209 1.71 29.08 -11.82
C ASN A 209 0.58 28.59 -10.91
N THR A 210 -0.67 28.67 -11.37
CA THR A 210 -1.77 27.94 -10.74
C THR A 210 -1.81 26.50 -11.24
N ILE A 211 -2.40 25.58 -10.45
CA ILE A 211 -2.58 24.19 -10.87
C ILE A 211 -4.07 23.87 -10.82
N ASP A 212 -4.65 23.52 -11.96
CA ASP A 212 -6.00 22.97 -12.02
C ASP A 212 -5.95 21.46 -11.83
N MET A 213 -6.75 20.96 -10.90
CA MET A 213 -6.78 19.55 -10.52
C MET A 213 -8.15 18.93 -10.74
N VAL A 214 -8.14 17.69 -11.23
CA VAL A 214 -9.33 16.83 -11.33
C VAL A 214 -9.01 15.49 -10.71
N VAL A 215 -9.70 15.15 -9.63
CA VAL A 215 -9.45 13.93 -8.87
C VAL A 215 -10.76 13.14 -8.73
N TYR A 216 -10.70 11.85 -9.06
CA TYR A 216 -11.80 10.92 -8.81
C TYR A 216 -11.46 10.05 -7.60
N TYR A 217 -12.25 10.17 -6.55
CA TYR A 217 -12.06 9.46 -5.30
C TYR A 217 -13.40 9.01 -4.72
N ALA A 218 -13.51 7.74 -4.33
CA ALA A 218 -14.69 7.13 -3.71
C ALA A 218 -16.01 7.42 -4.46
N GLY A 219 -15.98 7.38 -5.81
CA GLY A 219 -17.14 7.65 -6.67
C GLY A 219 -17.51 9.13 -6.79
N MET A 220 -16.71 10.03 -6.25
CA MET A 220 -16.88 11.48 -6.30
C MET A 220 -15.81 12.12 -7.19
N LYS A 221 -16.14 13.28 -7.76
CA LYS A 221 -15.22 14.12 -8.53
C LYS A 221 -14.87 15.36 -7.71
N PHE A 222 -13.60 15.65 -7.57
CA PHE A 222 -13.07 16.89 -7.02
C PHE A 222 -12.40 17.68 -8.13
N GLU A 223 -12.89 18.90 -8.38
CA GLU A 223 -12.31 19.85 -9.34
C GLU A 223 -11.95 21.11 -8.59
N TYR A 224 -10.67 21.46 -8.59
CA TYR A 224 -10.21 22.61 -7.83
C TYR A 224 -8.95 23.21 -8.42
N LYS A 225 -8.75 24.48 -8.09
CA LYS A 225 -7.57 25.26 -8.42
C LYS A 225 -6.69 25.42 -7.19
N LEU A 226 -5.40 25.22 -7.40
CA LEU A 226 -4.33 25.53 -6.46
C LEU A 226 -3.66 26.85 -6.87
N THR A 227 -3.61 27.82 -5.95
CA THR A 227 -2.93 29.10 -6.15
C THR A 227 -1.78 29.19 -5.15
N ASN A 228 -0.55 29.34 -5.66
CA ASN A 228 0.65 29.38 -4.82
C ASN A 228 0.66 30.65 -3.96
N LEU A 229 0.77 30.45 -2.64
CA LEU A 229 0.81 31.54 -1.65
C LEU A 229 2.19 32.20 -1.50
N ASN A 230 3.24 31.58 -2.03
CA ASN A 230 4.63 32.05 -1.90
C ASN A 230 5.10 32.89 -3.11
N ILE A 231 4.26 33.03 -4.14
CA ILE A 231 4.57 33.86 -5.33
C ILE A 231 3.76 35.14 -5.19
N ASN A 232 4.45 36.24 -4.80
CA ASN A 232 3.97 37.61 -4.83
C ASN A 232 4.57 38.32 -6.04
#